data_bc267c0c2bcdbddf3376125eba7c508a
#
_entry.id   bc267c0c2bcdbddf3376125eba7c508a
#
_cell.length_a   1.000
_cell.length_b   1.000
_cell.length_c   1.000
_cell.angle_alpha   90.00
_cell.angle_beta   90.00
_cell.angle_gamma   90.00
#
_symmetry.space_group_name_H-M   'P 1'
#
loop_
_entity.id
_entity.type
_entity.pdbx_description
1 polymer ?
#
loop_
_entity_poly.entity_id
_entity_poly.type
_entity_poly.pdbx_seq_one_letter_code
_entity_poly.pdbx_strand_id
1 'polypeptide(L)'
;MSESPVHVVDTHQHLWVRTERDYDWISPDFGVLYNDFRQHDVMDDITTAGVTDTVLVQAADTYEDTFYMLSVARDYDQIRGIVGWVPFDRTGEAREALEVFGQQSLIKGFRNLTHNYPDPRWILRPQCLDTLGLLAPQGFSLDMVSVNSEHNQAIIELADALPDLPIVIDHMAKPNIGEKAWEPWASEMAALATRANVFVKHSGLNTASAEGWTASDWQPYVDHCLEHFGPQRMMLGSDW
;
A
#
# COMPACT_ATOMS: atom_id res chain seq x y z
N MET A 1 -31.52 20.55 5.80
CA MET A 1 -30.45 19.87 6.52
C MET A 1 -29.26 19.91 5.59
N SER A 2 -28.20 20.65 5.94
CA SER A 2 -26.96 20.62 5.15
C SER A 2 -26.35 19.24 5.34
N GLU A 3 -26.19 18.48 4.28
CA GLU A 3 -25.42 17.24 4.31
C GLU A 3 -24.00 17.61 4.79
N SER A 4 -23.50 16.87 5.75
CA SER A 4 -22.08 16.98 6.13
C SER A 4 -21.23 16.69 4.90
N PRO A 5 -20.15 17.45 4.65
CA PRO A 5 -19.30 17.18 3.51
C PRO A 5 -18.79 15.72 3.58
N VAL A 6 -18.84 15.04 2.45
CA VAL A 6 -18.29 13.68 2.35
C VAL A 6 -16.78 13.77 2.50
N HIS A 7 -16.22 13.04 3.46
CA HIS A 7 -14.78 12.89 3.61
C HIS A 7 -14.30 11.81 2.64
N VAL A 8 -13.41 12.19 1.74
CA VAL A 8 -12.77 11.27 0.78
C VAL A 8 -11.29 11.17 1.13
N VAL A 9 -10.85 9.98 1.48
CA VAL A 9 -9.46 9.72 1.84
C VAL A 9 -8.78 8.94 0.70
N ASP A 10 -7.72 9.50 0.14
CA ASP A 10 -6.79 8.76 -0.71
C ASP A 10 -5.84 7.97 0.20
N THR A 11 -5.97 6.65 0.21
CA THR A 11 -5.20 5.78 1.11
C THR A 11 -3.88 5.29 0.52
N HIS A 12 -3.51 5.76 -0.67
CA HIS A 12 -2.29 5.32 -1.33
C HIS A 12 -1.72 6.40 -2.26
N GLN A 13 -0.89 7.26 -1.71
CA GLN A 13 -0.19 8.32 -2.43
C GLN A 13 1.32 8.19 -2.21
N HIS A 14 2.11 8.35 -3.25
CA HIS A 14 3.56 8.35 -3.19
C HIS A 14 4.14 9.74 -3.41
N LEU A 15 5.28 9.98 -2.80
CA LEU A 15 6.14 11.13 -3.07
C LEU A 15 7.58 10.63 -3.18
N TRP A 16 8.34 11.17 -4.10
CA TRP A 16 9.79 10.93 -4.16
C TRP A 16 10.55 12.10 -4.73
N VAL A 17 11.75 12.30 -4.24
CA VAL A 17 12.66 13.36 -4.66
C VAL A 17 14.00 12.73 -5.01
N ARG A 18 14.08 12.15 -6.21
CA ARG A 18 15.25 11.41 -6.69
C ARG A 18 16.52 12.26 -6.84
N THR A 19 16.38 13.58 -6.90
CA THR A 19 17.50 14.50 -6.87
C THR A 19 18.12 14.68 -5.48
N GLU A 20 17.46 14.23 -4.44
CA GLU A 20 17.89 14.35 -3.04
C GLU A 20 18.05 13.00 -2.33
N ARG A 21 17.42 11.93 -2.84
CA ARG A 21 17.37 10.59 -2.21
C ARG A 21 17.45 9.49 -3.25
N ASP A 22 17.91 8.33 -2.82
CA ASP A 22 18.01 7.15 -3.68
C ASP A 22 16.70 6.36 -3.68
N TYR A 23 16.24 6.00 -4.88
CA TYR A 23 15.10 5.14 -5.15
C TYR A 23 15.54 4.10 -6.18
N ASP A 24 15.99 2.95 -5.73
CA ASP A 24 16.68 1.92 -6.54
C ASP A 24 15.84 1.43 -7.72
N TRP A 25 14.52 1.51 -7.62
CA TRP A 25 13.61 1.07 -8.67
C TRP A 25 13.38 2.11 -9.78
N ILE A 26 13.71 3.39 -9.54
CA ILE A 26 13.46 4.48 -10.50
C ILE A 26 14.67 4.65 -11.43
N SER A 27 14.51 4.31 -12.71
CA SER A 27 15.51 4.50 -13.76
C SER A 27 14.96 5.36 -14.90
N PRO A 28 15.82 5.86 -15.81
CA PRO A 28 15.38 6.62 -16.99
C PRO A 28 14.35 5.90 -17.86
N ASP A 29 14.30 4.56 -17.80
CA ASP A 29 13.35 3.76 -18.58
C ASP A 29 11.89 3.92 -18.09
N PHE A 30 11.69 4.43 -16.88
CA PHE A 30 10.35 4.73 -16.34
C PHE A 30 9.74 6.04 -16.89
N GLY A 31 10.42 6.72 -17.81
CA GLY A 31 9.87 7.88 -18.52
C GLY A 31 9.44 9.01 -17.58
N VAL A 32 8.15 9.33 -17.55
CA VAL A 32 7.60 10.42 -16.73
C VAL A 32 7.91 10.24 -15.23
N LEU A 33 7.96 9.02 -14.73
CA LEU A 33 8.25 8.74 -13.32
C LEU A 33 9.71 9.02 -12.94
N TYR A 34 10.61 9.22 -13.92
CA TYR A 34 12.01 9.60 -13.68
C TYR A 34 12.15 11.09 -13.39
N ASN A 35 11.29 11.66 -12.56
CA ASN A 35 11.29 13.04 -12.09
C ASN A 35 11.11 13.07 -10.56
N ASP A 36 11.21 14.26 -9.98
CA ASP A 36 10.78 14.49 -8.60
C ASP A 36 9.27 14.67 -8.58
N PHE A 37 8.62 14.11 -7.56
CA PHE A 37 7.20 14.28 -7.29
C PHE A 37 7.00 14.66 -5.83
N ARG A 38 6.54 15.88 -5.60
CA ARG A 38 6.37 16.49 -4.28
C ARG A 38 4.89 16.71 -3.99
N GLN A 39 4.53 16.94 -2.73
CA GLN A 39 3.13 17.13 -2.33
C GLN A 39 2.44 18.27 -3.09
N HIS A 40 3.15 19.35 -3.41
CA HIS A 40 2.54 20.46 -4.15
C HIS A 40 2.20 20.12 -5.60
N ASP A 41 2.83 19.11 -6.18
CA ASP A 41 2.56 18.69 -7.57
C ASP A 41 1.20 18.00 -7.70
N VAL A 42 0.75 17.31 -6.65
CA VAL A 42 -0.52 16.56 -6.64
C VAL A 42 -1.72 17.38 -6.15
N MET A 43 -1.48 18.54 -5.53
CA MET A 43 -2.52 19.29 -4.81
C MET A 43 -3.73 19.68 -5.68
N ASP A 44 -3.50 20.06 -6.93
CA ASP A 44 -4.58 20.45 -7.83
C ASP A 44 -5.41 19.21 -8.25
N ASP A 45 -4.76 18.06 -8.45
CA ASP A 45 -5.40 16.82 -8.84
C ASP A 45 -6.30 16.29 -7.72
N ILE A 46 -5.78 16.17 -6.48
CA ILE A 46 -6.56 15.68 -5.34
C ILE A 46 -7.71 16.61 -4.99
N THR A 47 -7.50 17.93 -5.10
CA THR A 47 -8.56 18.91 -4.87
C THR A 47 -9.68 18.80 -5.90
N THR A 48 -9.31 18.67 -7.19
CA THR A 48 -10.27 18.50 -8.29
C THR A 48 -11.04 17.20 -8.16
N ALA A 49 -10.40 16.13 -7.66
CA ALA A 49 -11.03 14.85 -7.39
C ALA A 49 -11.91 14.84 -6.12
N GLY A 50 -11.93 15.93 -5.36
CA GLY A 50 -12.68 16.03 -4.11
C GLY A 50 -12.07 15.25 -2.94
N VAL A 51 -10.79 14.87 -3.05
CA VAL A 51 -10.05 14.22 -1.96
C VAL A 51 -9.78 15.24 -0.86
N THR A 52 -10.11 14.89 0.38
CA THR A 52 -9.96 15.76 1.55
C THR A 52 -8.71 15.43 2.35
N ASP A 53 -8.36 14.16 2.42
CA ASP A 53 -7.27 13.65 3.22
C ASP A 53 -6.48 12.59 2.45
N THR A 54 -5.19 12.43 2.77
CA THR A 54 -4.32 11.45 2.11
C THR A 54 -3.50 10.63 3.10
N VAL A 55 -3.12 9.42 2.67
CA VAL A 55 -2.14 8.57 3.35
C VAL A 55 -0.94 8.41 2.43
N LEU A 56 0.23 8.86 2.89
CA LEU A 56 1.49 8.65 2.18
C LEU A 56 1.98 7.22 2.40
N VAL A 57 2.45 6.61 1.33
CA VAL A 57 3.03 5.25 1.37
C VAL A 57 4.48 5.32 0.90
N GLN A 58 5.37 4.63 1.60
CA GLN A 58 6.79 4.62 1.29
C GLN A 58 7.04 4.23 -0.18
N ALA A 59 8.00 4.90 -0.81
CA ALA A 59 8.47 4.65 -2.16
C ALA A 59 9.85 3.95 -2.18
N ALA A 60 10.52 3.84 -1.03
CA ALA A 60 11.80 3.14 -0.88
C ALA A 60 11.90 2.39 0.44
N ASP A 61 12.60 1.25 0.45
CA ASP A 61 12.86 0.44 1.63
C ASP A 61 13.97 1.07 2.50
N THR A 62 13.73 2.32 2.96
CA THR A 62 14.68 3.11 3.75
C THR A 62 14.00 3.91 4.86
N TYR A 63 14.75 4.20 5.92
CA TYR A 63 14.31 5.12 6.98
C TYR A 63 14.18 6.56 6.47
N GLU A 64 15.06 6.95 5.56
CA GLU A 64 15.11 8.28 4.97
C GLU A 64 13.78 8.63 4.28
N ASP A 65 13.18 7.66 3.60
CA ASP A 65 11.87 7.86 2.94
C ASP A 65 10.75 8.06 3.97
N THR A 66 10.74 7.25 5.05
CA THR A 66 9.79 7.43 6.15
C THR A 66 9.94 8.79 6.83
N PHE A 67 11.17 9.23 7.09
CA PHE A 67 11.43 10.56 7.68
C PHE A 67 11.07 11.69 6.72
N TYR A 68 11.27 11.50 5.42
CA TYR A 68 10.83 12.45 4.42
C TYR A 68 9.33 12.66 4.46
N MET A 69 8.54 11.59 4.42
CA MET A 69 7.08 11.67 4.53
C MET A 69 6.62 12.37 5.82
N LEU A 70 7.25 12.06 6.96
CA LEU A 70 6.99 12.75 8.23
C LEU A 70 7.33 14.24 8.16
N SER A 71 8.39 14.62 7.44
CA SER A 71 8.75 16.04 7.28
C SER A 71 7.74 16.79 6.41
N VAL A 72 7.28 16.18 5.31
CA VAL A 72 6.26 16.76 4.43
C VAL A 72 4.93 16.94 5.18
N ALA A 73 4.54 15.95 5.97
CA ALA A 73 3.27 15.98 6.71
C ALA A 73 3.18 17.11 7.75
N ARG A 74 4.29 17.78 8.09
CA ARG A 74 4.27 18.97 8.97
C ARG A 74 3.71 20.20 8.26
N ASP A 75 3.83 20.24 6.94
CA ASP A 75 3.47 21.41 6.13
C ASP A 75 2.11 21.23 5.43
N TYR A 76 1.54 20.01 5.50
CA TYR A 76 0.31 19.65 4.79
C TYR A 76 -0.66 18.88 5.70
N ASP A 77 -1.62 19.61 6.27
CA ASP A 77 -2.60 19.09 7.25
C ASP A 77 -3.51 17.96 6.70
N GLN A 78 -3.69 17.89 5.39
CA GLN A 78 -4.47 16.82 4.77
C GLN A 78 -3.78 15.45 4.79
N ILE A 79 -2.49 15.37 5.10
CA ILE A 79 -1.80 14.09 5.29
C ILE A 79 -2.17 13.54 6.67
N ARG A 80 -2.99 12.48 6.68
CA ARG A 80 -3.56 11.88 7.91
C ARG A 80 -2.94 10.56 8.30
N GLY A 81 -2.10 10.00 7.46
CA GLY A 81 -1.42 8.75 7.74
C GLY A 81 -0.17 8.58 6.91
N ILE A 82 0.70 7.72 7.38
CA ILE A 82 1.93 7.31 6.70
C ILE A 82 2.08 5.82 6.89
N VAL A 83 2.29 5.11 5.79
CA VAL A 83 2.79 3.74 5.76
C VAL A 83 4.29 3.83 5.49
N GLY A 84 5.07 3.63 6.53
CA GLY A 84 6.52 3.78 6.50
C GLY A 84 7.26 2.48 6.21
N TRP A 85 8.53 2.46 6.53
CA TRP A 85 9.40 1.30 6.37
C TRP A 85 10.17 0.99 7.65
N VAL A 86 10.28 -0.31 7.95
CA VAL A 86 11.25 -0.88 8.88
C VAL A 86 11.78 -2.20 8.31
N PRO A 87 13.01 -2.64 8.66
CA PRO A 87 13.58 -3.87 8.11
C PRO A 87 12.94 -5.09 8.76
N PHE A 88 11.99 -5.75 8.10
CA PHE A 88 11.28 -6.90 8.68
C PHE A 88 12.20 -8.09 8.99
N ASP A 89 13.31 -8.24 8.28
CA ASP A 89 14.28 -9.33 8.48
C ASP A 89 15.36 -9.05 9.54
N ARG A 90 15.34 -7.87 10.15
CA ARG A 90 16.27 -7.46 11.21
C ARG A 90 15.51 -7.09 12.48
N THR A 91 14.91 -8.10 13.12
CA THR A 91 13.94 -7.93 14.24
C THR A 91 14.45 -7.04 15.38
N GLY A 92 15.73 -7.12 15.73
CA GLY A 92 16.32 -6.25 16.77
C GLY A 92 16.29 -4.77 16.39
N GLU A 93 16.76 -4.45 15.17
CA GLU A 93 16.73 -3.09 14.62
C GLU A 93 15.31 -2.58 14.42
N ALA A 94 14.43 -3.43 13.87
CA ALA A 94 13.03 -3.08 13.66
C ALA A 94 12.32 -2.75 14.98
N ARG A 95 12.60 -3.47 16.05
CA ARG A 95 12.04 -3.20 17.39
C ARG A 95 12.37 -1.79 17.87
N GLU A 96 13.65 -1.39 17.78
CA GLU A 96 14.09 -0.05 18.17
C GLU A 96 13.44 1.03 17.29
N ALA A 97 13.35 0.78 15.98
CA ALA A 97 12.68 1.69 15.05
C ALA A 97 11.18 1.83 15.35
N LEU A 98 10.49 0.74 15.67
CA LEU A 98 9.08 0.74 16.04
C LEU A 98 8.81 1.52 17.33
N GLU A 99 9.74 1.51 18.31
CA GLU A 99 9.62 2.35 19.50
C GLU A 99 9.69 3.85 19.16
N VAL A 100 10.54 4.24 18.20
CA VAL A 100 10.64 5.62 17.72
C VAL A 100 9.41 6.02 16.93
N PHE A 101 9.00 5.18 15.97
CA PHE A 101 7.85 5.46 15.12
C PHE A 101 6.51 5.38 15.86
N GLY A 102 6.41 4.57 16.91
CA GLY A 102 5.24 4.50 17.79
C GLY A 102 4.93 5.82 18.52
N GLN A 103 5.90 6.75 18.60
CA GLN A 103 5.67 8.10 19.11
C GLN A 103 5.06 9.05 18.04
N GLN A 104 4.99 8.62 16.78
CA GLN A 104 4.49 9.44 15.67
C GLN A 104 3.05 9.05 15.34
N SER A 105 2.10 9.85 15.74
CA SER A 105 0.66 9.58 15.55
C SER A 105 0.23 9.42 14.08
N LEU A 106 1.03 9.94 13.15
CA LEU A 106 0.79 9.81 11.70
C LEU A 106 1.19 8.43 11.16
N ILE A 107 2.12 7.71 11.78
CA ILE A 107 2.46 6.35 11.33
C ILE A 107 1.28 5.42 11.61
N LYS A 108 0.79 4.76 10.56
CA LYS A 108 -0.36 3.84 10.61
C LYS A 108 0.03 2.39 10.31
N GLY A 109 1.11 2.20 9.58
CA GLY A 109 1.57 0.89 9.19
C GLY A 109 2.94 0.93 8.54
N PHE A 110 3.35 -0.23 8.06
CA PHE A 110 4.65 -0.41 7.41
C PHE A 110 4.52 -1.28 6.17
N ARG A 111 5.42 -1.06 5.21
CA ARG A 111 5.51 -1.83 3.97
C ARG A 111 6.98 -2.09 3.63
N ASN A 112 7.26 -3.24 3.02
CA ASN A 112 8.49 -3.51 2.29
C ASN A 112 8.13 -3.86 0.85
N LEU A 113 8.97 -3.46 -0.11
CA LEU A 113 8.77 -3.71 -1.55
C LEU A 113 9.11 -5.16 -1.91
N THR A 114 8.51 -6.11 -1.18
CA THR A 114 8.78 -7.55 -1.26
C THR A 114 8.56 -8.15 -2.64
N HIS A 115 7.74 -7.51 -3.47
CA HIS A 115 7.50 -7.92 -4.85
C HIS A 115 8.76 -7.78 -5.76
N ASN A 116 9.76 -7.01 -5.31
CA ASN A 116 11.06 -6.88 -5.97
C ASN A 116 12.09 -7.89 -5.45
N TYR A 117 11.76 -8.67 -4.41
CA TYR A 117 12.69 -9.63 -3.84
C TYR A 117 12.70 -10.94 -4.63
N PRO A 118 13.87 -11.62 -4.74
CA PRO A 118 13.97 -12.87 -5.49
C PRO A 118 13.13 -14.02 -4.91
N ASP A 119 12.80 -13.97 -3.61
CA ASP A 119 12.03 -14.97 -2.89
C ASP A 119 10.64 -14.43 -2.59
N PRO A 120 9.58 -14.85 -3.29
CA PRO A 120 8.22 -14.37 -3.06
C PRO A 120 7.67 -14.76 -1.67
N ARG A 121 8.30 -15.71 -1.00
CA ARG A 121 7.95 -16.15 0.36
C ARG A 121 8.83 -15.52 1.45
N TRP A 122 9.67 -14.53 1.09
CA TRP A 122 10.59 -13.86 2.01
C TRP A 122 9.92 -13.38 3.31
N ILE A 123 8.69 -12.88 3.19
CA ILE A 123 7.93 -12.35 4.32
C ILE A 123 7.57 -13.42 5.39
N LEU A 124 7.57 -14.69 5.01
CA LEU A 124 7.28 -15.82 5.90
C LEU A 124 8.52 -16.36 6.64
N ARG A 125 9.68 -15.74 6.45
CA ARG A 125 10.89 -16.12 7.20
C ARG A 125 10.68 -15.88 8.69
N PRO A 126 11.24 -16.73 9.57
CA PRO A 126 11.02 -16.64 11.02
C PRO A 126 11.28 -15.24 11.57
N GLN A 127 12.39 -14.59 11.18
CA GLN A 127 12.72 -13.24 11.63
C GLN A 127 11.72 -12.19 11.13
N CYS A 128 11.14 -12.36 9.94
CA CYS A 128 10.09 -11.46 9.46
C CYS A 128 8.81 -11.65 10.29
N LEU A 129 8.40 -12.89 10.54
CA LEU A 129 7.24 -13.19 11.37
C LEU A 129 7.41 -12.65 12.81
N ASP A 130 8.60 -12.76 13.38
CA ASP A 130 8.93 -12.19 14.69
C ASP A 130 8.78 -10.67 14.71
N THR A 131 9.20 -9.99 13.63
CA THR A 131 9.05 -8.54 13.49
C THR A 131 7.59 -8.13 13.27
N LEU A 132 6.89 -8.82 12.37
CA LEU A 132 5.49 -8.54 12.05
C LEU A 132 4.57 -8.75 13.26
N GLY A 133 4.89 -9.71 14.12
CA GLY A 133 4.21 -9.93 15.40
C GLY A 133 4.30 -8.75 16.37
N LEU A 134 5.22 -7.79 16.16
CA LEU A 134 5.34 -6.57 16.95
C LEU A 134 4.41 -5.45 16.49
N LEU A 135 3.83 -5.53 15.28
CA LEU A 135 3.03 -4.44 14.69
C LEU A 135 1.65 -4.32 15.32
N ALA A 136 0.88 -5.41 15.34
CA ALA A 136 -0.50 -5.39 15.82
C ALA A 136 -0.65 -4.89 17.28
N PRO A 137 0.20 -5.28 18.26
CA PRO A 137 0.13 -4.75 19.62
C PRO A 137 0.35 -3.25 19.73
N GLN A 138 0.98 -2.63 18.73
CA GLN A 138 1.22 -1.18 18.66
C GLN A 138 0.18 -0.46 17.79
N GLY A 139 -0.79 -1.18 17.23
CA GLY A 139 -1.87 -0.63 16.39
C GLY A 139 -1.45 -0.33 14.96
N PHE A 140 -0.37 -0.96 14.46
CA PHE A 140 0.10 -0.79 13.09
C PHE A 140 -0.47 -1.86 12.16
N SER A 141 -0.69 -1.49 10.89
CA SER A 141 -0.99 -2.40 9.79
C SER A 141 0.28 -2.80 9.01
N LEU A 142 0.14 -3.83 8.21
CA LEU A 142 1.09 -4.24 7.19
C LEU A 142 0.47 -4.03 5.81
N ASP A 143 1.11 -3.22 4.96
CA ASP A 143 0.75 -3.13 3.56
C ASP A 143 1.59 -4.11 2.72
N MET A 144 0.94 -4.80 1.78
CA MET A 144 1.56 -5.83 0.95
C MET A 144 1.28 -5.61 -0.52
N VAL A 145 2.33 -5.47 -1.32
CA VAL A 145 2.24 -5.52 -2.78
C VAL A 145 2.31 -6.99 -3.23
N SER A 146 1.31 -7.44 -3.96
CA SER A 146 1.30 -8.75 -4.60
C SER A 146 1.22 -8.60 -6.12
N VAL A 147 2.00 -9.39 -6.85
CA VAL A 147 2.08 -9.36 -8.32
C VAL A 147 1.96 -10.75 -8.95
N ASN A 148 1.80 -11.80 -8.13
CA ASN A 148 1.68 -13.18 -8.60
C ASN A 148 1.04 -14.09 -7.54
N SER A 149 0.70 -15.32 -7.93
CA SER A 149 0.06 -16.31 -7.06
C SER A 149 0.92 -16.71 -5.85
N GLU A 150 2.25 -16.73 -5.97
CA GLU A 150 3.12 -17.08 -4.85
C GLU A 150 3.09 -16.03 -3.75
N HIS A 151 3.01 -14.73 -4.12
CA HIS A 151 2.77 -13.65 -3.17
C HIS A 151 1.39 -13.77 -2.51
N ASN A 152 0.32 -14.03 -3.30
CA ASN A 152 -1.02 -14.20 -2.74
C ASN A 152 -1.07 -15.36 -1.74
N GLN A 153 -0.44 -16.48 -2.07
CA GLN A 153 -0.34 -17.62 -1.17
C GLN A 153 0.45 -17.27 0.11
N ALA A 154 1.55 -16.52 -0.02
CA ALA A 154 2.31 -16.07 1.14
C ALA A 154 1.49 -15.14 2.06
N ILE A 155 0.66 -14.26 1.49
CA ILE A 155 -0.25 -13.39 2.27
C ILE A 155 -1.31 -14.23 3.00
N ILE A 156 -1.86 -15.27 2.36
CA ILE A 156 -2.82 -16.18 2.99
C ILE A 156 -2.19 -16.85 4.23
N GLU A 157 -1.00 -17.42 4.06
CA GLU A 157 -0.28 -18.08 5.15
C GLU A 157 0.10 -17.11 6.27
N LEU A 158 0.50 -15.88 5.91
CA LEU A 158 0.81 -14.83 6.86
C LEU A 158 -0.43 -14.41 7.66
N ALA A 159 -1.58 -14.23 7.00
CA ALA A 159 -2.83 -13.85 7.65
C ALA A 159 -3.30 -14.94 8.63
N ASP A 160 -3.09 -16.22 8.28
CA ASP A 160 -3.39 -17.34 9.16
C ASP A 160 -2.41 -17.43 10.35
N ALA A 161 -1.13 -17.07 10.14
CA ALA A 161 -0.11 -17.08 11.20
C ALA A 161 -0.23 -15.89 12.18
N LEU A 162 -0.69 -14.73 11.71
CA LEU A 162 -0.81 -13.50 12.50
C LEU A 162 -2.23 -12.93 12.40
N PRO A 163 -3.25 -13.58 12.98
CA PRO A 163 -4.66 -13.22 12.78
C PRO A 163 -5.06 -11.85 13.37
N ASP A 164 -4.27 -11.31 14.29
CA ASP A 164 -4.49 -9.99 14.89
C ASP A 164 -3.84 -8.85 14.08
N LEU A 165 -2.97 -9.16 13.11
CA LEU A 165 -2.31 -8.16 12.28
C LEU A 165 -3.23 -7.75 11.12
N PRO A 166 -3.65 -6.47 11.01
CA PRO A 166 -4.32 -5.99 9.81
C PRO A 166 -3.35 -6.02 8.63
N ILE A 167 -3.71 -6.75 7.59
CA ILE A 167 -2.94 -6.86 6.34
C ILE A 167 -3.72 -6.18 5.24
N VAL A 168 -3.10 -5.21 4.58
CA VAL A 168 -3.69 -4.43 3.50
C VAL A 168 -3.03 -4.83 2.18
N ILE A 169 -3.81 -5.38 1.26
CA ILE A 169 -3.33 -5.74 -0.07
C ILE A 169 -3.38 -4.50 -0.97
N ASP A 170 -2.23 -4.06 -1.44
CA ASP A 170 -2.13 -2.96 -2.39
C ASP A 170 -2.65 -3.36 -3.78
N HIS A 171 -3.32 -2.43 -4.46
CA HIS A 171 -3.70 -2.50 -5.87
C HIS A 171 -4.51 -3.77 -6.25
N MET A 172 -5.33 -4.27 -5.33
CA MET A 172 -6.13 -5.49 -5.55
C MET A 172 -5.27 -6.69 -6.02
N ALA A 173 -4.03 -6.81 -5.50
CA ALA A 173 -3.05 -7.82 -5.93
C ALA A 173 -2.75 -7.78 -7.44
N LYS A 174 -2.82 -6.60 -8.06
CA LYS A 174 -2.49 -6.32 -9.46
C LYS A 174 -3.07 -7.35 -10.46
N PRO A 175 -4.42 -7.40 -10.61
CA PRO A 175 -5.03 -8.26 -11.62
C PRO A 175 -4.53 -7.91 -13.02
N ASN A 176 -4.27 -8.89 -13.86
CA ASN A 176 -3.81 -8.65 -15.23
C ASN A 176 -4.98 -8.19 -16.13
N ILE A 177 -5.41 -6.94 -15.93
CA ILE A 177 -6.54 -6.32 -16.63
C ILE A 177 -6.22 -6.15 -18.11
N GLY A 178 -4.98 -5.82 -18.45
CA GLY A 178 -4.55 -5.63 -19.83
C GLY A 178 -4.78 -6.84 -20.72
N GLU A 179 -4.65 -8.04 -20.19
CA GLU A 179 -4.92 -9.31 -20.89
C GLU A 179 -6.31 -9.87 -20.58
N LYS A 180 -7.12 -9.16 -19.78
CA LYS A 180 -8.43 -9.61 -19.29
C LYS A 180 -8.36 -10.98 -18.59
N ALA A 181 -7.23 -11.25 -17.94
CA ALA A 181 -7.04 -12.48 -17.18
C ALA A 181 -7.88 -12.42 -15.89
N TRP A 182 -8.65 -13.45 -15.66
CA TRP A 182 -9.53 -13.55 -14.50
C TRP A 182 -8.97 -14.51 -13.45
N GLU A 183 -8.60 -15.71 -13.87
CA GLU A 183 -7.99 -16.72 -13.00
C GLU A 183 -6.46 -16.74 -13.18
N PRO A 184 -5.70 -17.05 -12.13
CA PRO A 184 -6.12 -17.49 -10.80
C PRO A 184 -6.49 -16.33 -9.83
N TRP A 185 -6.33 -15.08 -10.23
CA TRP A 185 -6.51 -13.89 -9.39
C TRP A 185 -7.87 -13.90 -8.64
N ALA A 186 -8.97 -14.19 -9.34
CA ALA A 186 -10.30 -14.13 -8.74
C ALA A 186 -10.48 -15.16 -7.61
N SER A 187 -10.06 -16.40 -7.84
CA SER A 187 -10.09 -17.44 -6.80
C SER A 187 -9.19 -17.11 -5.61
N GLU A 188 -8.03 -16.51 -5.86
CA GLU A 188 -7.07 -16.11 -4.82
C GLU A 188 -7.60 -14.93 -3.98
N MET A 189 -8.21 -13.92 -4.61
CA MET A 189 -8.84 -12.80 -3.90
C MET A 189 -10.02 -13.28 -3.05
N ALA A 190 -10.85 -14.19 -3.56
CA ALA A 190 -11.91 -14.80 -2.78
C ALA A 190 -11.35 -15.56 -1.55
N ALA A 191 -10.26 -16.29 -1.73
CA ALA A 191 -9.58 -16.99 -0.62
C ALA A 191 -9.02 -15.99 0.41
N LEU A 192 -8.34 -14.92 -0.02
CA LEU A 192 -7.83 -13.85 0.85
C LEU A 192 -8.97 -13.19 1.65
N ALA A 193 -10.10 -12.93 1.02
CA ALA A 193 -11.26 -12.30 1.64
C ALA A 193 -11.88 -13.11 2.78
N THR A 194 -11.63 -14.44 2.85
CA THR A 194 -12.10 -15.27 4.00
C THR A 194 -11.37 -14.97 5.30
N ARG A 195 -10.23 -14.24 5.26
CA ARG A 195 -9.46 -13.82 6.42
C ARG A 195 -9.97 -12.45 6.89
N ALA A 196 -10.49 -12.38 8.11
CA ALA A 196 -11.12 -11.16 8.65
C ALA A 196 -10.12 -10.00 8.82
N ASN A 197 -8.84 -10.31 8.97
CA ASN A 197 -7.74 -9.35 9.12
C ASN A 197 -7.14 -8.88 7.78
N VAL A 198 -7.70 -9.30 6.63
CA VAL A 198 -7.23 -8.89 5.30
C VAL A 198 -8.17 -7.83 4.72
N PHE A 199 -7.56 -6.75 4.27
CA PHE A 199 -8.17 -5.59 3.62
C PHE A 199 -7.57 -5.40 2.23
N VAL A 200 -8.20 -4.60 1.37
CA VAL A 200 -7.71 -4.40 0.00
C VAL A 200 -7.84 -2.93 -0.44
N LYS A 201 -6.84 -2.43 -1.14
CA LYS A 201 -6.88 -1.11 -1.78
C LYS A 201 -7.29 -1.22 -3.25
N HIS A 202 -8.32 -0.49 -3.61
CA HIS A 202 -8.66 -0.14 -4.98
C HIS A 202 -7.78 1.04 -5.39
N SER A 203 -6.61 0.77 -5.93
CA SER A 203 -5.60 1.76 -6.32
C SER A 203 -4.75 1.22 -7.47
N GLY A 204 -4.05 2.07 -8.21
CA GLY A 204 -3.01 1.69 -9.16
C GLY A 204 -3.43 0.75 -10.31
N LEU A 205 -4.72 0.58 -10.60
CA LEU A 205 -5.20 -0.36 -11.62
C LEU A 205 -4.81 0.06 -13.04
N ASN A 206 -4.55 1.34 -13.25
CA ASN A 206 -3.99 1.85 -14.50
C ASN A 206 -2.66 1.18 -14.86
N THR A 207 -1.83 0.84 -13.87
CA THR A 207 -0.53 0.19 -14.09
C THR A 207 -0.67 -1.28 -14.51
N ALA A 208 -1.82 -1.89 -14.27
CA ALA A 208 -2.16 -3.27 -14.65
C ALA A 208 -3.04 -3.36 -15.91
N SER A 209 -3.35 -2.21 -16.52
CA SER A 209 -4.27 -2.09 -17.66
C SER A 209 -3.53 -1.94 -18.99
N ALA A 210 -4.21 -2.24 -20.10
CA ALA A 210 -3.69 -1.94 -21.43
C ALA A 210 -3.75 -0.44 -21.74
N GLU A 211 -3.01 0.01 -22.74
CA GLU A 211 -3.12 1.38 -23.25
C GLU A 211 -4.56 1.70 -23.67
N GLY A 212 -5.04 2.88 -23.31
CA GLY A 212 -6.40 3.33 -23.63
C GLY A 212 -7.48 2.74 -22.72
N TRP A 213 -7.12 2.22 -21.55
CA TRP A 213 -8.06 1.72 -20.55
C TRP A 213 -9.14 2.75 -20.16
N THR A 214 -10.26 2.25 -19.69
CA THR A 214 -11.36 3.02 -19.12
C THR A 214 -11.78 2.45 -17.78
N ALA A 215 -12.53 3.20 -16.98
CA ALA A 215 -13.07 2.70 -15.72
C ALA A 215 -13.92 1.42 -15.88
N SER A 216 -14.55 1.23 -17.05
CA SER A 216 -15.33 0.02 -17.35
C SER A 216 -14.47 -1.25 -17.41
N ASP A 217 -13.19 -1.12 -17.73
CA ASP A 217 -12.27 -2.27 -17.76
C ASP A 217 -11.95 -2.78 -16.35
N TRP A 218 -12.05 -1.90 -15.34
CA TRP A 218 -11.80 -2.23 -13.93
C TRP A 218 -13.02 -2.80 -13.24
N GLN A 219 -14.23 -2.45 -13.72
CA GLN A 219 -15.49 -2.74 -13.04
C GLN A 219 -15.64 -4.21 -12.60
N PRO A 220 -15.38 -5.24 -13.45
CA PRO A 220 -15.53 -6.64 -13.03
C PRO A 220 -14.61 -7.00 -11.85
N TYR A 221 -13.39 -6.47 -11.84
CA TYR A 221 -12.41 -6.74 -10.78
C TYR A 221 -12.78 -6.05 -9.47
N VAL A 222 -13.27 -4.81 -9.55
CA VAL A 222 -13.75 -4.04 -8.40
C VAL A 222 -14.99 -4.70 -7.80
N ASP A 223 -15.96 -5.10 -8.65
CA ASP A 223 -17.18 -5.76 -8.20
C ASP A 223 -16.87 -7.09 -7.49
N HIS A 224 -15.93 -7.86 -8.03
CA HIS A 224 -15.49 -9.11 -7.40
C HIS A 224 -14.88 -8.87 -6.00
N CYS A 225 -13.99 -7.89 -5.87
CA CYS A 225 -13.45 -7.54 -4.56
C CYS A 225 -14.55 -7.01 -3.61
N LEU A 226 -15.47 -6.20 -4.12
CA LEU A 226 -16.58 -5.67 -3.31
C LEU A 226 -17.51 -6.79 -2.83
N GLU A 227 -17.78 -7.79 -3.66
CA GLU A 227 -18.58 -8.97 -3.31
C GLU A 227 -17.94 -9.77 -2.16
N HIS A 228 -16.62 -10.00 -2.22
CA HIS A 228 -15.93 -10.88 -1.29
C HIS A 228 -15.45 -10.18 -0.02
N PHE A 229 -14.88 -8.97 -0.12
CA PHE A 229 -14.38 -8.20 1.03
C PHE A 229 -15.47 -7.33 1.68
N GLY A 230 -16.46 -6.90 0.90
CA GLY A 230 -17.44 -5.91 1.32
C GLY A 230 -16.83 -4.49 1.43
N PRO A 231 -17.65 -3.44 1.47
CA PRO A 231 -17.18 -2.05 1.46
C PRO A 231 -16.39 -1.66 2.72
N GLN A 232 -16.54 -2.41 3.82
CA GLN A 232 -15.87 -2.12 5.10
C GLN A 232 -14.39 -2.52 5.10
N ARG A 233 -13.97 -3.37 4.14
CA ARG A 233 -12.59 -3.84 4.00
C ARG A 233 -11.94 -3.44 2.69
N MET A 234 -12.57 -2.50 1.96
CA MET A 234 -12.00 -1.88 0.76
C MET A 234 -11.66 -0.42 1.02
N MET A 235 -10.55 0.02 0.48
CA MET A 235 -10.06 1.39 0.57
C MET A 235 -9.82 1.94 -0.82
N LEU A 236 -10.06 3.24 -1.02
CA LEU A 236 -9.74 3.93 -2.26
C LEU A 236 -8.34 4.54 -2.16
N GLY A 237 -7.52 4.42 -3.19
CA GLY A 237 -6.23 5.07 -3.33
C GLY A 237 -5.94 5.44 -4.77
N SER A 238 -5.20 6.52 -4.98
CA SER A 238 -4.82 6.97 -6.34
C SER A 238 -3.65 6.17 -6.90
N ASP A 239 -2.67 5.87 -6.08
CA ASP A 239 -1.33 5.41 -6.50
C ASP A 239 -0.59 6.50 -7.30
N TRP A 240 -0.85 7.77 -6.93
CA TRP A 240 -0.20 8.96 -7.50
C TRP A 240 1.26 9.03 -7.11
#